data_30f3bc01dd3091fc6589ec8c96d1af7a
#
_entry.id   30f3bc01dd3091fc6589ec8c96d1af7a
#
_cell.length_a   1.000
_cell.length_b   1.000
_cell.length_c   1.000
_cell.angle_alpha   90.00
_cell.angle_beta   90.00
_cell.angle_gamma   90.00
#
_symmetry.space_group_name_H-M   'P 1'
#
loop_
_entity.id
_entity.type
_entity.pdbx_description
1 polymer ?
#
loop_
_entity_poly.entity_id
_entity_poly.type
_entity_poly.pdbx_seq_one_letter_code
_entity_poly.pdbx_strand_id
1 'polypeptide(L)'
;PQEVDAAILDALHTAGNPGRGAHEPTLHASRLVYAAREALAELFHAPDPACIAFTANATGALNTALCGLLGPGDHVITTVCEHNSVLRPLYRLRTQGVQLSFAGVDAKGRLQYEKWEELVRPNTRALVVTGASNVTGNCTDLAKAAAFAHRHGLLLIVDAAQTAGAQSIDVQALGVDVLCFTGHKALLGPQGTGGLYVRPGLRAAPLVVGGSGVHSFDERHPAEMPTALEAGTLNVPGIAGLGAGVHWLLTQGVETLEAKENALARLFYETVREIPGVRLYGDFTAPRAPIV
;
A
#
# COMPACT_ATOMS: atom_id res chain seq x y z
N PRO A 1 -18.24 -8.27 -1.44
CA PRO A 1 -19.01 -8.76 -2.58
C PRO A 1 -19.10 -10.29 -2.56
N GLN A 2 -20.21 -10.87 -3.09
CA GLN A 2 -20.39 -12.33 -3.15
C GLN A 2 -19.32 -13.02 -4.01
N GLU A 3 -18.81 -12.35 -5.01
CA GLU A 3 -17.71 -12.78 -5.88
C GLU A 3 -16.44 -13.09 -5.09
N VAL A 4 -16.17 -12.35 -4.02
CA VAL A 4 -15.02 -12.57 -3.13
C VAL A 4 -15.15 -13.90 -2.40
N ASP A 5 -16.32 -14.16 -1.81
CA ASP A 5 -16.58 -15.42 -1.09
C ASP A 5 -16.51 -16.62 -2.04
N ALA A 6 -17.09 -16.48 -3.24
CA ALA A 6 -17.08 -17.51 -4.26
C ALA A 6 -15.62 -17.83 -4.72
N ALA A 7 -14.79 -16.82 -4.96
CA ALA A 7 -13.40 -17.00 -5.37
C ALA A 7 -12.56 -17.67 -4.28
N ILE A 8 -12.78 -17.35 -3.00
CA ILE A 8 -12.09 -17.99 -1.87
C ILE A 8 -12.46 -19.47 -1.80
N LEU A 9 -13.76 -19.80 -1.86
CA LEU A 9 -14.24 -21.17 -1.78
C LEU A 9 -13.78 -22.01 -2.97
N ASP A 10 -13.83 -21.46 -4.19
CA ASP A 10 -13.32 -22.13 -5.38
C ASP A 10 -11.83 -22.46 -5.21
N ALA A 11 -11.00 -21.47 -4.84
CA ALA A 11 -9.60 -21.69 -4.63
C ALA A 11 -9.27 -22.71 -3.53
N LEU A 12 -10.06 -22.77 -2.45
CA LEU A 12 -9.90 -23.77 -1.39
C LEU A 12 -10.16 -25.20 -1.89
N HIS A 13 -11.08 -25.38 -2.85
CA HIS A 13 -11.46 -26.68 -3.37
C HIS A 13 -10.58 -27.13 -4.55
N THR A 14 -10.05 -26.21 -5.34
CA THR A 14 -9.45 -26.50 -6.64
C THR A 14 -7.96 -26.19 -6.74
N ALA A 15 -7.44 -25.24 -5.92
CA ALA A 15 -6.07 -24.77 -6.04
C ALA A 15 -5.09 -25.63 -5.25
N GLY A 16 -3.95 -25.94 -5.88
CA GLY A 16 -2.80 -26.57 -5.24
C GLY A 16 -1.76 -25.55 -4.77
N ASN A 17 -0.53 -26.01 -4.53
CA ASN A 17 0.59 -25.13 -4.16
C ASN A 17 1.21 -24.50 -5.42
N PRO A 18 1.16 -23.17 -5.60
CA PRO A 18 1.70 -22.52 -6.79
C PRO A 18 3.21 -22.71 -6.89
N GLY A 19 3.72 -22.85 -8.13
CA GLY A 19 5.15 -22.88 -8.42
C GLY A 19 5.88 -24.20 -8.09
N ARG A 20 5.19 -25.26 -7.62
CA ARG A 20 5.83 -26.52 -7.20
C ARG A 20 5.39 -27.75 -7.97
N GLY A 21 4.92 -27.62 -9.21
CA GLY A 21 4.53 -28.76 -10.04
C GLY A 21 3.86 -28.34 -11.34
N ALA A 22 3.67 -29.31 -12.23
CA ALA A 22 3.03 -29.10 -13.54
C ALA A 22 1.61 -29.71 -13.63
N HIS A 23 1.05 -30.15 -12.50
CA HIS A 23 -0.31 -30.70 -12.46
C HIS A 23 -1.38 -29.60 -12.34
N GLU A 24 -2.59 -29.87 -12.82
CA GLU A 24 -3.62 -28.85 -13.03
C GLU A 24 -3.93 -28.00 -11.77
N PRO A 25 -4.05 -28.54 -10.54
CA PRO A 25 -4.31 -27.71 -9.35
C PRO A 25 -3.20 -26.68 -9.07
N THR A 26 -1.94 -27.00 -9.35
CA THR A 26 -0.80 -26.07 -9.18
C THR A 26 -0.81 -24.98 -10.25
N LEU A 27 -1.11 -25.34 -11.50
CA LEU A 27 -1.24 -24.38 -12.59
C LEU A 27 -2.43 -23.44 -12.34
N HIS A 28 -3.55 -23.99 -11.85
CA HIS A 28 -4.71 -23.19 -11.47
C HIS A 28 -4.37 -22.18 -10.37
N ALA A 29 -3.71 -22.62 -9.31
CA ALA A 29 -3.24 -21.73 -8.23
C ALA A 29 -2.36 -20.58 -8.77
N SER A 30 -1.43 -20.90 -9.67
CA SER A 30 -0.55 -19.90 -10.28
C SER A 30 -1.33 -18.90 -11.13
N ARG A 31 -2.35 -19.34 -11.88
CA ARG A 31 -3.24 -18.48 -12.67
C ARG A 31 -4.05 -17.54 -11.76
N LEU A 32 -4.59 -18.04 -10.64
CA LEU A 32 -5.33 -17.21 -9.68
C LEU A 32 -4.46 -16.10 -9.08
N VAL A 33 -3.23 -16.45 -8.67
CA VAL A 33 -2.28 -15.48 -8.13
C VAL A 33 -1.89 -14.44 -9.19
N TYR A 34 -1.65 -14.87 -10.42
CA TYR A 34 -1.29 -13.99 -11.51
C TYR A 34 -2.44 -13.05 -11.89
N ALA A 35 -3.67 -13.55 -12.01
CA ALA A 35 -4.85 -12.74 -12.31
C ALA A 35 -5.10 -11.66 -11.24
N ALA A 36 -4.87 -11.97 -9.95
CA ALA A 36 -4.95 -10.98 -8.90
C ALA A 36 -3.87 -9.88 -9.02
N ARG A 37 -2.65 -10.23 -9.49
CA ARG A 37 -1.60 -9.24 -9.78
C ARG A 37 -1.98 -8.35 -10.96
N GLU A 38 -2.53 -8.93 -12.02
CA GLU A 38 -3.00 -8.17 -13.19
C GLU A 38 -4.06 -7.16 -12.79
N ALA A 39 -5.07 -7.59 -12.02
CA ALA A 39 -6.11 -6.69 -11.53
C ALA A 39 -5.56 -5.54 -10.65
N LEU A 40 -4.60 -5.82 -9.75
CA LEU A 40 -3.95 -4.79 -8.95
C LEU A 40 -3.05 -3.88 -9.80
N ALA A 41 -2.37 -4.41 -10.80
CA ALA A 41 -1.57 -3.62 -11.72
C ALA A 41 -2.45 -2.67 -12.54
N GLU A 42 -3.60 -3.14 -13.01
CA GLU A 42 -4.61 -2.31 -13.67
C GLU A 42 -5.13 -1.22 -12.73
N LEU A 43 -5.53 -1.57 -11.50
CA LEU A 43 -6.07 -0.63 -10.51
C LEU A 43 -5.09 0.51 -10.17
N PHE A 44 -3.81 0.21 -10.07
CA PHE A 44 -2.76 1.18 -9.71
C PHE A 44 -2.03 1.76 -10.92
N HIS A 45 -2.43 1.40 -12.14
CA HIS A 45 -1.73 1.75 -13.39
C HIS A 45 -0.24 1.36 -13.36
N ALA A 46 0.07 0.21 -12.76
CA ALA A 46 1.43 -0.32 -12.75
C ALA A 46 1.82 -0.83 -14.15
N PRO A 47 3.07 -0.65 -14.60
CA PRO A 47 3.47 -0.99 -15.96
C PRO A 47 3.55 -2.50 -16.21
N ASP A 48 3.67 -3.31 -15.16
CA ASP A 48 3.81 -4.76 -15.23
C ASP A 48 3.26 -5.38 -13.94
N PRO A 49 2.43 -6.45 -14.01
CA PRO A 49 2.00 -7.22 -12.84
C PRO A 49 3.15 -7.72 -11.97
N ALA A 50 4.32 -8.00 -12.53
CA ALA A 50 5.51 -8.40 -11.77
C ALA A 50 6.00 -7.31 -10.77
N CYS A 51 5.57 -6.06 -10.92
CA CYS A 51 5.86 -4.99 -9.96
C CYS A 51 5.09 -5.12 -8.63
N ILE A 52 4.08 -6.01 -8.58
CA ILE A 52 3.26 -6.24 -7.39
C ILE A 52 3.79 -7.45 -6.63
N ALA A 53 4.12 -7.32 -5.35
CA ALA A 53 4.44 -8.44 -4.45
C ALA A 53 3.39 -8.55 -3.35
N PHE A 54 2.96 -9.76 -3.03
CA PHE A 54 1.98 -10.02 -1.99
C PHE A 54 2.62 -10.13 -0.59
N THR A 55 1.91 -9.61 0.39
CA THR A 55 2.20 -9.76 1.82
C THR A 55 0.90 -10.06 2.57
N ALA A 56 0.99 -10.39 3.85
CA ALA A 56 -0.21 -10.64 4.66
C ALA A 56 -1.04 -9.37 4.92
N ASN A 57 -0.47 -8.18 4.80
CA ASN A 57 -1.13 -6.89 5.06
C ASN A 57 -0.18 -5.72 4.75
N ALA A 58 -0.69 -4.48 4.80
CA ALA A 58 0.14 -3.28 4.62
C ALA A 58 1.30 -3.17 5.62
N THR A 59 1.15 -3.67 6.85
CA THR A 59 2.25 -3.65 7.84
C THR A 59 3.44 -4.50 7.36
N GLY A 60 3.18 -5.67 6.80
CA GLY A 60 4.21 -6.51 6.18
C GLY A 60 4.86 -5.81 4.99
N ALA A 61 4.04 -5.22 4.10
CA ALA A 61 4.52 -4.46 2.94
C ALA A 61 5.42 -3.28 3.35
N LEU A 62 4.99 -2.48 4.34
CA LEU A 62 5.76 -1.34 4.85
C LEU A 62 7.08 -1.77 5.51
N ASN A 63 7.07 -2.84 6.30
CA ASN A 63 8.32 -3.38 6.84
C ASN A 63 9.27 -3.84 5.73
N THR A 64 8.77 -4.55 4.71
CA THR A 64 9.55 -4.97 3.54
C THR A 64 10.14 -3.76 2.81
N ALA A 65 9.33 -2.74 2.51
CA ALA A 65 9.78 -1.54 1.83
C ALA A 65 10.82 -0.77 2.65
N LEU A 66 10.49 -0.43 3.89
CA LEU A 66 11.33 0.44 4.73
C LEU A 66 12.64 -0.25 5.12
N CYS A 67 12.60 -1.51 5.56
CA CYS A 67 13.81 -2.24 5.92
C CYS A 67 14.64 -2.67 4.70
N GLY A 68 14.00 -2.83 3.54
CA GLY A 68 14.69 -3.24 2.31
C GLY A 68 15.34 -2.10 1.53
N LEU A 69 14.93 -0.85 1.80
CA LEU A 69 15.39 0.33 1.02
C LEU A 69 16.21 1.33 1.85
N LEU A 70 16.13 1.28 3.18
CA LEU A 70 16.74 2.26 4.09
C LEU A 70 17.79 1.59 4.97
N GLY A 71 18.90 2.30 5.19
CA GLY A 71 20.02 1.83 5.98
C GLY A 71 20.68 2.92 6.84
N PRO A 72 21.68 2.53 7.65
CA PRO A 72 22.42 3.48 8.49
C PRO A 72 22.97 4.66 7.68
N GLY A 73 22.78 5.87 8.20
CA GLY A 73 23.20 7.11 7.54
C GLY A 73 22.14 7.74 6.65
N ASP A 74 21.10 7.03 6.22
CA ASP A 74 19.98 7.61 5.47
C ASP A 74 19.16 8.53 6.36
N HIS A 75 18.66 9.60 5.77
CA HIS A 75 17.64 10.46 6.37
C HIS A 75 16.30 10.27 5.67
N VAL A 76 15.23 10.20 6.44
CA VAL A 76 13.86 10.03 5.98
C VAL A 76 13.00 11.19 6.46
N ILE A 77 12.27 11.79 5.53
CA ILE A 77 11.18 12.71 5.85
C ILE A 77 9.89 11.88 5.89
N THR A 78 9.15 11.99 6.98
CA THR A 78 7.83 11.38 7.15
C THR A 78 6.87 12.38 7.78
N THR A 79 5.62 12.00 8.07
CA THR A 79 4.64 12.94 8.62
C THR A 79 4.19 12.55 10.02
N VAL A 80 3.61 13.52 10.74
CA VAL A 80 2.95 13.25 12.04
C VAL A 80 1.60 12.53 11.89
N CYS A 81 1.13 12.34 10.65
CA CYS A 81 -0.15 11.67 10.34
C CYS A 81 -0.02 10.16 10.13
N GLU A 82 1.21 9.63 10.18
CA GLU A 82 1.49 8.25 9.84
C GLU A 82 0.87 7.26 10.83
N HIS A 83 0.42 6.13 10.30
CA HIS A 83 0.03 4.99 11.12
C HIS A 83 1.25 4.32 11.77
N ASN A 84 1.04 3.60 12.88
CA ASN A 84 2.09 2.83 13.57
C ASN A 84 2.81 1.81 12.67
N SER A 85 2.17 1.36 11.58
CA SER A 85 2.79 0.48 10.58
C SER A 85 3.93 1.13 9.82
N VAL A 86 3.97 2.47 9.75
CA VAL A 86 5.09 3.28 9.25
C VAL A 86 6.01 3.69 10.40
N LEU A 87 5.46 4.25 11.48
CA LEU A 87 6.26 4.83 12.57
C LEU A 87 7.13 3.81 13.30
N ARG A 88 6.59 2.63 13.62
CA ARG A 88 7.34 1.63 14.39
C ARG A 88 8.52 1.04 13.61
N PRO A 89 8.41 0.66 12.33
CA PRO A 89 9.58 0.31 11.53
C PRO A 89 10.60 1.43 11.41
N LEU A 90 10.16 2.69 11.21
CA LEU A 90 11.07 3.84 11.16
C LEU A 90 11.79 4.07 12.49
N TYR A 91 11.10 3.94 13.63
CA TYR A 91 11.74 4.03 14.96
C TYR A 91 12.74 2.89 15.19
N ARG A 92 12.43 1.67 14.72
CA ARG A 92 13.40 0.56 14.74
C ARG A 92 14.63 0.90 13.88
N LEU A 93 14.44 1.40 12.66
CA LEU A 93 15.55 1.80 11.79
C LEU A 93 16.35 2.96 12.38
N ARG A 94 15.71 3.89 13.11
CA ARG A 94 16.39 4.96 13.83
C ARG A 94 17.40 4.41 14.85
N THR A 95 17.08 3.31 15.54
CA THR A 95 18.05 2.66 16.46
C THR A 95 19.24 2.02 15.72
N GLN A 96 19.12 1.85 14.40
CA GLN A 96 20.16 1.31 13.51
C GLN A 96 20.91 2.41 12.73
N GLY A 97 20.66 3.69 13.02
CA GLY A 97 21.39 4.82 12.43
C GLY A 97 20.66 5.57 11.31
N VAL A 98 19.39 5.25 11.01
CA VAL A 98 18.55 6.08 10.14
C VAL A 98 18.11 7.33 10.89
N GLN A 99 18.13 8.49 10.21
CA GLN A 99 17.70 9.77 10.76
C GLN A 99 16.27 10.07 10.30
N LEU A 100 15.45 10.69 11.17
CA LEU A 100 14.04 10.99 10.87
C LEU A 100 13.74 12.47 11.07
N SER A 101 12.98 13.06 10.13
CA SER A 101 12.30 14.34 10.28
C SER A 101 10.79 14.17 10.05
N PHE A 102 10.00 14.91 10.81
CA PHE A 102 8.55 14.80 10.79
C PHE A 102 7.93 16.09 10.25
N ALA A 103 7.22 15.98 9.12
CA ALA A 103 6.42 17.07 8.60
C ALA A 103 5.17 17.26 9.47
N GLY A 104 4.96 18.51 9.91
CA GLY A 104 3.87 18.89 10.78
C GLY A 104 2.55 19.15 10.04
N VAL A 105 1.51 19.37 10.84
CA VAL A 105 0.16 19.73 10.38
C VAL A 105 -0.30 21.03 10.99
N ASP A 106 -1.33 21.65 10.38
CA ASP A 106 -2.05 22.78 10.97
C ASP A 106 -3.10 22.34 12.01
N ALA A 107 -3.85 23.29 12.55
CA ALA A 107 -4.88 23.04 13.55
C ALA A 107 -6.06 22.16 13.05
N LYS A 108 -6.23 22.02 11.74
CA LYS A 108 -7.21 21.11 11.10
C LYS A 108 -6.62 19.75 10.71
N GLY A 109 -5.34 19.51 11.04
CA GLY A 109 -4.64 18.28 10.71
C GLY A 109 -4.19 18.21 9.23
N ARG A 110 -4.11 19.33 8.51
CA ARG A 110 -3.62 19.38 7.12
C ARG A 110 -2.11 19.53 7.11
N LEU A 111 -1.43 18.77 6.24
CA LEU A 111 0.01 18.84 6.07
C LEU A 111 0.47 20.23 5.61
N GLN A 112 1.54 20.73 6.22
CA GLN A 112 2.16 22.02 5.92
C GLN A 112 3.29 21.81 4.88
N TYR A 113 2.92 21.63 3.59
CA TYR A 113 3.85 21.32 2.51
C TYR A 113 4.94 22.39 2.32
N GLU A 114 4.63 23.65 2.61
CA GLU A 114 5.55 24.79 2.49
C GLU A 114 6.76 24.68 3.44
N LYS A 115 6.65 23.90 4.50
CA LYS A 115 7.74 23.67 5.46
C LYS A 115 8.60 22.45 5.15
N TRP A 116 8.27 21.68 4.12
CA TRP A 116 9.01 20.46 3.81
C TRP A 116 10.43 20.73 3.33
N GLU A 117 10.68 21.87 2.65
CA GLU A 117 12.01 22.27 2.20
C GLU A 117 13.01 22.41 3.37
N GLU A 118 12.54 22.84 4.54
CA GLU A 118 13.37 22.99 5.75
C GLU A 118 13.83 21.65 6.34
N LEU A 119 13.18 20.55 5.95
CA LEU A 119 13.47 19.21 6.44
C LEU A 119 14.52 18.48 5.59
N VAL A 120 14.81 18.97 4.38
CA VAL A 120 15.75 18.32 3.46
C VAL A 120 17.17 18.41 3.97
N ARG A 121 17.91 17.31 3.89
CA ARG A 121 19.34 17.21 4.25
C ARG A 121 20.13 16.59 3.10
N PRO A 122 21.45 16.75 3.05
CA PRO A 122 22.28 16.14 2.00
C PRO A 122 22.15 14.61 1.91
N ASN A 123 21.82 13.95 3.02
CA ASN A 123 21.62 12.52 3.13
C ASN A 123 20.12 12.10 3.13
N THR A 124 19.21 12.99 2.76
CA THR A 124 17.79 12.62 2.63
C THR A 124 17.63 11.62 1.50
N ARG A 125 17.10 10.45 1.84
CA ARG A 125 16.93 9.30 0.95
C ARG A 125 15.50 9.09 0.49
N ALA A 126 14.52 9.32 1.38
CA ALA A 126 13.13 8.99 1.12
C ALA A 126 12.16 9.99 1.75
N LEU A 127 11.02 10.13 1.09
CA LEU A 127 9.79 10.70 1.63
C LEU A 127 8.81 9.55 1.84
N VAL A 128 8.33 9.37 3.07
CA VAL A 128 7.37 8.33 3.44
C VAL A 128 6.09 9.00 3.93
N VAL A 129 4.97 8.76 3.26
CA VAL A 129 3.70 9.43 3.55
C VAL A 129 2.52 8.46 3.52
N THR A 130 1.56 8.63 4.43
CA THR A 130 0.25 7.99 4.30
C THR A 130 -0.59 8.70 3.23
N GLY A 131 -1.34 7.96 2.43
CA GLY A 131 -2.28 8.55 1.48
C GLY A 131 -3.45 9.25 2.17
N ALA A 132 -3.90 8.73 3.32
CA ALA A 132 -4.87 9.38 4.18
C ALA A 132 -4.70 8.96 5.65
N SER A 133 -4.94 9.88 6.57
CA SER A 133 -4.92 9.59 8.00
C SER A 133 -6.13 8.70 8.38
N ASN A 134 -5.86 7.58 9.04
CA ASN A 134 -6.88 6.69 9.56
C ASN A 134 -7.65 7.27 10.78
N VAL A 135 -7.22 8.43 11.29
CA VAL A 135 -7.83 9.10 12.45
C VAL A 135 -8.68 10.28 12.01
N THR A 136 -8.16 11.13 11.13
CA THR A 136 -8.84 12.35 10.71
C THR A 136 -9.51 12.26 9.35
N GLY A 137 -9.17 11.25 8.55
CA GLY A 137 -9.60 11.13 7.16
C GLY A 137 -8.93 12.13 6.20
N ASN A 138 -8.11 13.07 6.69
CA ASN A 138 -7.41 14.01 5.82
C ASN A 138 -6.49 13.27 4.86
N CYS A 139 -6.60 13.59 3.57
CA CYS A 139 -5.75 13.03 2.54
C CYS A 139 -4.45 13.81 2.37
N THR A 140 -3.39 13.10 2.05
CA THR A 140 -2.16 13.70 1.53
C THR A 140 -2.35 14.05 0.05
N ASP A 141 -1.99 15.25 -0.34
CA ASP A 141 -1.87 15.63 -1.75
C ASP A 141 -0.65 14.89 -2.35
N LEU A 142 -0.91 13.71 -2.92
CA LEU A 142 0.14 12.86 -3.48
C LEU A 142 0.86 13.53 -4.65
N ALA A 143 0.20 14.41 -5.40
CA ALA A 143 0.84 15.16 -6.49
C ALA A 143 1.90 16.13 -5.93
N LYS A 144 1.59 16.84 -4.83
CA LYS A 144 2.58 17.70 -4.15
C LYS A 144 3.71 16.88 -3.53
N ALA A 145 3.39 15.74 -2.91
CA ALA A 145 4.39 14.85 -2.33
C ALA A 145 5.33 14.30 -3.41
N ALA A 146 4.79 13.89 -4.55
CA ALA A 146 5.54 13.42 -5.71
C ALA A 146 6.44 14.52 -6.29
N ALA A 147 5.89 15.70 -6.54
CA ALA A 147 6.66 16.83 -7.05
C ALA A 147 7.82 17.21 -6.13
N PHE A 148 7.60 17.16 -4.80
CA PHE A 148 8.66 17.39 -3.81
C PHE A 148 9.71 16.28 -3.86
N ALA A 149 9.31 15.02 -3.81
CA ALA A 149 10.24 13.89 -3.83
C ALA A 149 11.11 13.89 -5.10
N HIS A 150 10.51 14.09 -6.27
CA HIS A 150 11.22 14.14 -7.56
C HIS A 150 12.22 15.30 -7.63
N ARG A 151 11.82 16.49 -7.18
CA ARG A 151 12.71 17.67 -7.18
C ARG A 151 13.99 17.45 -6.36
N HIS A 152 13.91 16.65 -5.31
CA HIS A 152 15.03 16.33 -4.42
C HIS A 152 15.65 14.95 -4.68
N GLY A 153 15.20 14.20 -5.69
CA GLY A 153 15.70 12.86 -5.99
C GLY A 153 15.44 11.83 -4.90
N LEU A 154 14.36 12.00 -4.13
CA LEU A 154 13.99 11.12 -3.02
C LEU A 154 13.12 9.94 -3.51
N LEU A 155 13.24 8.81 -2.86
CA LEU A 155 12.26 7.73 -3.00
C LEU A 155 10.92 8.17 -2.41
N LEU A 156 9.83 8.00 -3.17
CA LEU A 156 8.46 8.21 -2.69
C LEU A 156 7.84 6.89 -2.29
N ILE A 157 7.65 6.69 -0.98
CA ILE A 157 7.01 5.51 -0.39
C ILE A 157 5.65 5.91 0.18
N VAL A 158 4.58 5.30 -0.30
CA VAL A 158 3.20 5.64 0.07
C VAL A 158 2.56 4.49 0.85
N ASP A 159 2.09 4.79 2.07
CA ASP A 159 1.13 3.93 2.78
C ASP A 159 -0.28 4.20 2.24
N ALA A 160 -0.75 3.34 1.35
CA ALA A 160 -2.07 3.42 0.75
C ALA A 160 -3.13 2.57 1.48
N ALA A 161 -2.90 2.19 2.74
CA ALA A 161 -3.83 1.33 3.47
C ALA A 161 -5.25 1.91 3.60
N GLN A 162 -5.41 3.24 3.51
CA GLN A 162 -6.71 3.91 3.56
C GLN A 162 -7.20 4.39 2.18
N THR A 163 -6.31 4.41 1.17
CA THR A 163 -6.61 5.01 -0.13
C THR A 163 -6.66 4.00 -1.26
N ALA A 164 -5.95 2.86 -1.16
CA ALA A 164 -6.02 1.79 -2.16
C ALA A 164 -7.44 1.24 -2.27
N GLY A 165 -8.06 1.42 -3.44
CA GLY A 165 -9.45 1.05 -3.73
C GLY A 165 -10.51 2.08 -3.31
N ALA A 166 -10.15 3.07 -2.45
CA ALA A 166 -11.03 4.16 -2.06
C ALA A 166 -10.82 5.42 -2.91
N GLN A 167 -9.63 5.56 -3.51
CA GLN A 167 -9.25 6.67 -4.38
C GLN A 167 -8.46 6.14 -5.57
N SER A 168 -8.56 6.81 -6.70
CA SER A 168 -7.74 6.51 -7.88
C SER A 168 -6.29 6.91 -7.63
N ILE A 169 -5.36 5.97 -7.83
CA ILE A 169 -3.92 6.19 -7.64
C ILE A 169 -3.20 5.66 -8.88
N ASP A 170 -2.65 6.57 -9.69
CA ASP A 170 -1.79 6.24 -10.81
C ASP A 170 -0.32 6.32 -10.38
N VAL A 171 0.30 5.15 -10.14
CA VAL A 171 1.68 5.09 -9.65
C VAL A 171 2.70 5.57 -10.68
N GLN A 172 2.37 5.47 -11.99
CA GLN A 172 3.26 5.94 -13.06
C GLN A 172 3.18 7.47 -13.21
N ALA A 173 1.95 8.02 -13.30
CA ALA A 173 1.75 9.46 -13.42
C ALA A 173 2.29 10.23 -12.22
N LEU A 174 2.14 9.69 -11.01
CA LEU A 174 2.70 10.26 -9.78
C LEU A 174 4.19 9.94 -9.59
N GLY A 175 4.74 8.96 -10.30
CA GLY A 175 6.11 8.51 -10.10
C GLY A 175 6.37 7.95 -8.70
N VAL A 176 5.41 7.19 -8.17
CA VAL A 176 5.55 6.51 -6.88
C VAL A 176 6.58 5.40 -7.01
N ASP A 177 7.53 5.35 -6.09
CA ASP A 177 8.55 4.29 -6.07
C ASP A 177 8.04 3.01 -5.39
N VAL A 178 7.29 3.16 -4.28
CA VAL A 178 6.66 2.04 -3.58
C VAL A 178 5.28 2.45 -3.07
N LEU A 179 4.27 1.64 -3.36
CA LEU A 179 2.91 1.78 -2.83
C LEU A 179 2.57 0.55 -1.98
N CYS A 180 2.32 0.72 -0.69
CA CYS A 180 1.97 -0.36 0.22
C CYS A 180 0.46 -0.38 0.48
N PHE A 181 -0.19 -1.56 0.38
CA PHE A 181 -1.64 -1.69 0.51
C PHE A 181 -2.06 -2.89 1.36
N THR A 182 -3.32 -2.89 1.80
CA THR A 182 -3.97 -4.01 2.53
C THR A 182 -5.26 -4.42 1.85
N GLY A 183 -5.52 -5.72 1.76
CA GLY A 183 -6.66 -6.25 1.03
C GLY A 183 -8.01 -6.07 1.72
N HIS A 184 -8.05 -6.11 3.05
CA HIS A 184 -9.29 -6.19 3.84
C HIS A 184 -10.01 -4.85 4.09
N LYS A 185 -9.55 -3.76 3.45
CA LYS A 185 -10.20 -2.45 3.52
C LYS A 185 -10.94 -2.17 2.21
N ALA A 186 -10.71 -1.01 1.59
CA ALA A 186 -11.41 -0.62 0.38
C ALA A 186 -11.10 -1.50 -0.85
N LEU A 187 -10.08 -2.36 -0.82
CA LEU A 187 -9.86 -3.40 -1.84
C LEU A 187 -10.83 -4.58 -1.72
N LEU A 188 -11.68 -4.62 -0.69
CA LEU A 188 -12.77 -5.59 -0.49
C LEU A 188 -12.33 -7.06 -0.41
N GLY A 189 -11.04 -7.32 -0.26
CA GLY A 189 -10.48 -8.65 -0.11
C GLY A 189 -10.54 -9.17 1.34
N PRO A 190 -10.17 -10.43 1.59
CA PRO A 190 -10.17 -11.00 2.93
C PRO A 190 -8.99 -10.47 3.77
N GLN A 191 -9.10 -10.62 5.10
CA GLN A 191 -7.98 -10.45 6.02
C GLN A 191 -6.84 -11.42 5.66
N GLY A 192 -5.60 -11.05 6.02
CA GLY A 192 -4.42 -11.86 5.68
C GLY A 192 -3.97 -11.67 4.22
N THR A 193 -4.40 -10.60 3.58
CA THR A 193 -3.97 -10.18 2.24
C THR A 193 -3.54 -8.72 2.21
N GLY A 194 -2.56 -8.43 1.39
CA GLY A 194 -2.01 -7.12 1.13
C GLY A 194 -0.80 -7.25 0.21
N GLY A 195 -0.07 -6.18 0.02
CA GLY A 195 1.10 -6.20 -0.85
C GLY A 195 1.72 -4.84 -1.03
N LEU A 196 2.70 -4.82 -1.92
CA LEU A 196 3.34 -3.58 -2.34
C LEU A 196 3.58 -3.60 -3.84
N TYR A 197 3.41 -2.43 -4.46
CA TYR A 197 3.98 -2.11 -5.75
C TYR A 197 5.41 -1.61 -5.54
N VAL A 198 6.33 -2.04 -6.38
CA VAL A 198 7.71 -1.55 -6.44
C VAL A 198 8.01 -1.14 -7.87
N ARG A 199 8.48 0.09 -8.06
CA ARG A 199 8.83 0.65 -9.37
C ARG A 199 9.86 -0.23 -10.09
N PRO A 200 9.74 -0.46 -11.42
CA PRO A 200 10.75 -1.15 -12.21
C PRO A 200 12.16 -0.61 -11.98
N GLY A 201 13.11 -1.51 -11.81
CA GLY A 201 14.52 -1.17 -11.56
C GLY A 201 14.86 -0.81 -10.11
N LEU A 202 13.90 -0.54 -9.24
CA LEU A 202 14.15 -0.38 -7.80
C LEU A 202 14.28 -1.78 -7.16
N ARG A 203 15.33 -1.98 -6.38
CA ARG A 203 15.59 -3.23 -5.66
C ARG A 203 15.49 -3.00 -4.17
N ALA A 204 14.53 -3.63 -3.53
CA ALA A 204 14.42 -3.71 -2.08
C ALA A 204 15.01 -5.04 -1.60
N ALA A 205 15.81 -5.01 -0.54
CA ALA A 205 16.27 -6.24 0.11
C ALA A 205 15.06 -6.98 0.72
N PRO A 206 14.96 -8.32 0.60
CA PRO A 206 13.86 -9.07 1.19
C PRO A 206 13.88 -8.98 2.72
N LEU A 207 12.71 -8.79 3.32
CA LEU A 207 12.55 -8.86 4.77
C LEU A 207 12.60 -10.32 5.28
N VAL A 208 12.09 -11.24 4.46
CA VAL A 208 12.05 -12.67 4.74
C VAL A 208 12.69 -13.40 3.56
N VAL A 209 13.59 -14.31 3.85
CA VAL A 209 14.23 -15.18 2.86
C VAL A 209 13.85 -16.63 3.11
N GLY A 210 13.78 -17.45 2.04
CA GLY A 210 13.40 -18.86 2.20
C GLY A 210 12.95 -19.50 0.90
N GLY A 211 12.10 -20.51 1.00
CA GLY A 211 11.60 -21.24 -0.17
C GLY A 211 10.78 -20.34 -1.07
N SER A 212 11.19 -20.22 -2.33
CA SER A 212 10.54 -19.38 -3.34
C SER A 212 9.86 -20.19 -4.46
N GLY A 213 10.07 -21.52 -4.47
CA GLY A 213 9.61 -22.40 -5.55
C GLY A 213 10.50 -22.43 -6.80
N VAL A 214 11.51 -21.54 -6.87
CA VAL A 214 12.47 -21.44 -7.98
C VAL A 214 13.90 -21.45 -7.44
N HIS A 215 14.87 -21.81 -8.28
CA HIS A 215 16.31 -21.80 -7.95
C HIS A 215 16.66 -22.55 -6.67
N SER A 216 16.05 -23.75 -6.46
CA SER A 216 16.11 -24.50 -5.18
C SER A 216 17.52 -24.94 -4.77
N PHE A 217 18.50 -24.89 -5.66
CA PHE A 217 19.89 -25.23 -5.38
C PHE A 217 20.79 -24.02 -5.13
N ASP A 218 20.27 -22.81 -5.32
CA ASP A 218 21.02 -21.58 -5.11
C ASP A 218 21.04 -21.23 -3.61
N GLU A 219 22.20 -20.85 -3.11
CA GLU A 219 22.35 -20.35 -1.73
C GLU A 219 21.70 -18.98 -1.53
N ARG A 220 21.58 -18.21 -2.62
CA ARG A 220 21.02 -16.85 -2.61
C ARG A 220 19.54 -16.89 -2.89
N HIS A 221 18.81 -16.02 -2.18
CA HIS A 221 17.41 -15.77 -2.47
C HIS A 221 17.26 -15.11 -3.86
N PRO A 222 16.22 -15.47 -4.65
CA PRO A 222 15.98 -14.86 -5.96
C PRO A 222 15.92 -13.34 -5.89
N ALA A 223 16.45 -12.66 -6.91
CA ALA A 223 16.50 -11.19 -6.98
C ALA A 223 15.38 -10.58 -7.85
N GLU A 224 14.68 -11.43 -8.61
CA GLU A 224 13.66 -11.02 -9.57
C GLU A 224 12.31 -10.82 -8.87
N MET A 225 11.68 -9.67 -9.16
CA MET A 225 10.32 -9.42 -8.72
C MET A 225 9.31 -10.34 -9.45
N PRO A 226 8.25 -10.76 -8.82
CA PRO A 226 7.85 -10.49 -7.42
C PRO A 226 8.50 -11.45 -6.42
N THR A 227 9.13 -12.52 -6.89
CA THR A 227 9.69 -13.63 -6.08
C THR A 227 10.70 -13.16 -5.03
N ALA A 228 11.44 -12.10 -5.35
CA ALA A 228 12.39 -11.48 -4.41
C ALA A 228 11.75 -11.08 -3.06
N LEU A 229 10.47 -10.74 -3.05
CA LEU A 229 9.76 -10.25 -1.88
C LEU A 229 8.65 -11.22 -1.38
N GLU A 230 8.57 -12.42 -1.98
CA GLU A 230 7.54 -13.43 -1.69
C GLU A 230 8.15 -14.77 -1.27
N ALA A 231 8.72 -14.82 -0.08
CA ALA A 231 9.21 -16.08 0.48
C ALA A 231 8.07 -16.88 1.12
N GLY A 232 8.09 -18.20 0.90
CA GLY A 232 7.11 -19.14 1.43
C GLY A 232 5.92 -19.39 0.51
N THR A 233 4.99 -20.24 0.96
CA THR A 233 3.76 -20.55 0.21
C THR A 233 2.78 -19.39 0.36
N LEU A 234 2.32 -18.86 -0.76
CA LEU A 234 1.35 -17.76 -0.79
C LEU A 234 -0.04 -18.20 -0.31
N ASN A 235 -0.79 -17.27 0.26
CA ASN A 235 -2.18 -17.44 0.63
C ASN A 235 -3.09 -17.40 -0.62
N VAL A 236 -3.06 -18.48 -1.43
CA VAL A 236 -3.79 -18.54 -2.71
C VAL A 236 -5.28 -18.25 -2.57
N PRO A 237 -6.02 -18.84 -1.60
CA PRO A 237 -7.44 -18.52 -1.45
C PRO A 237 -7.69 -17.05 -1.11
N GLY A 238 -6.89 -16.49 -0.21
CA GLY A 238 -7.00 -15.08 0.13
C GLY A 238 -6.68 -14.15 -1.04
N ILE A 239 -5.65 -14.47 -1.83
CA ILE A 239 -5.25 -13.71 -3.02
C ILE A 239 -6.32 -13.80 -4.11
N ALA A 240 -6.93 -14.98 -4.32
CA ALA A 240 -8.04 -15.14 -5.25
C ALA A 240 -9.24 -14.24 -4.85
N GLY A 241 -9.58 -14.23 -3.56
CA GLY A 241 -10.62 -13.34 -3.02
C GLY A 241 -10.26 -11.85 -3.19
N LEU A 242 -9.00 -11.48 -2.94
CA LEU A 242 -8.52 -10.11 -3.18
C LEU A 242 -8.65 -9.73 -4.67
N GLY A 243 -8.23 -10.61 -5.58
CA GLY A 243 -8.36 -10.40 -7.03
C GLY A 243 -9.83 -10.18 -7.45
N ALA A 244 -10.75 -10.98 -6.92
CA ALA A 244 -12.19 -10.82 -7.17
C ALA A 244 -12.72 -9.48 -6.63
N GLY A 245 -12.28 -9.04 -5.44
CA GLY A 245 -12.61 -7.72 -4.88
C GLY A 245 -12.13 -6.57 -5.76
N VAL A 246 -10.88 -6.64 -6.21
CA VAL A 246 -10.29 -5.63 -7.10
C VAL A 246 -10.99 -5.60 -8.45
N HIS A 247 -11.30 -6.75 -9.04
CA HIS A 247 -12.05 -6.82 -10.29
C HIS A 247 -13.45 -6.20 -10.16
N TRP A 248 -14.12 -6.45 -9.03
CA TRP A 248 -15.40 -5.81 -8.74
C TRP A 248 -15.25 -4.27 -8.65
N LEU A 249 -14.21 -3.76 -7.99
CA LEU A 249 -13.91 -2.33 -7.92
C LEU A 249 -13.71 -1.72 -9.31
N LEU A 250 -12.91 -2.36 -10.16
CA LEU A 250 -12.67 -1.91 -11.55
C LEU A 250 -13.98 -1.87 -12.35
N THR A 251 -14.87 -2.84 -12.13
CA THR A 251 -16.19 -2.89 -12.80
C THR A 251 -17.12 -1.77 -12.34
N GLN A 252 -17.11 -1.43 -11.03
CA GLN A 252 -17.97 -0.36 -10.48
C GLN A 252 -17.40 1.05 -10.76
N GLY A 253 -16.09 1.16 -10.95
CA GLY A 253 -15.35 2.42 -11.06
C GLY A 253 -15.02 3.00 -9.67
N VAL A 254 -13.74 3.16 -9.37
CA VAL A 254 -13.25 3.68 -8.08
C VAL A 254 -13.82 5.07 -7.80
N GLU A 255 -13.83 5.97 -8.79
CA GLU A 255 -14.34 7.34 -8.66
C GLU A 255 -15.84 7.38 -8.35
N THR A 256 -16.63 6.43 -8.89
CA THR A 256 -18.06 6.30 -8.59
C THR A 256 -18.28 5.91 -7.13
N LEU A 257 -17.50 4.96 -6.64
CA LEU A 257 -17.57 4.52 -5.25
C LEU A 257 -17.07 5.61 -4.29
N GLU A 258 -15.96 6.27 -4.61
CA GLU A 258 -15.43 7.40 -3.87
C GLU A 258 -16.46 8.53 -3.72
N ALA A 259 -17.13 8.90 -4.82
CA ALA A 259 -18.18 9.93 -4.77
C ALA A 259 -19.35 9.53 -3.85
N LYS A 260 -19.78 8.27 -3.89
CA LYS A 260 -20.84 7.74 -3.03
C LYS A 260 -20.42 7.73 -1.56
N GLU A 261 -19.24 7.23 -1.25
CA GLU A 261 -18.71 7.18 0.12
C GLU A 261 -18.50 8.57 0.71
N ASN A 262 -17.98 9.51 -0.08
CA ASN A 262 -17.81 10.90 0.33
C ASN A 262 -19.17 11.60 0.57
N ALA A 263 -20.20 11.29 -0.22
CA ALA A 263 -21.55 11.80 0.02
C ALA A 263 -22.13 11.30 1.35
N LEU A 264 -21.94 10.00 1.66
CA LEU A 264 -22.36 9.40 2.94
C LEU A 264 -21.59 9.99 4.13
N ALA A 265 -20.27 10.13 4.01
CA ALA A 265 -19.43 10.73 5.05
C ALA A 265 -19.83 12.19 5.31
N ARG A 266 -20.16 12.93 4.25
CA ARG A 266 -20.66 14.31 4.37
C ARG A 266 -22.01 14.37 5.07
N LEU A 267 -22.96 13.50 4.70
CA LEU A 267 -24.26 13.41 5.35
C LEU A 267 -24.11 13.14 6.85
N PHE A 268 -23.25 12.18 7.20
CA PHE A 268 -22.94 11.87 8.61
C PHE A 268 -22.37 13.10 9.33
N TYR A 269 -21.36 13.75 8.74
CA TYR A 269 -20.76 14.96 9.30
C TYR A 269 -21.78 16.07 9.54
N GLU A 270 -22.60 16.40 8.55
CA GLU A 270 -23.63 17.46 8.65
C GLU A 270 -24.65 17.16 9.75
N THR A 271 -24.96 15.89 10.00
CA THR A 271 -25.88 15.44 11.04
C THR A 271 -25.23 15.54 12.42
N VAL A 272 -24.00 15.05 12.56
CA VAL A 272 -23.35 14.88 13.86
C VAL A 272 -22.80 16.21 14.42
N ARG A 273 -22.40 17.15 13.55
CA ARG A 273 -21.84 18.43 13.97
C ARG A 273 -22.85 19.31 14.76
N GLU A 274 -24.15 19.08 14.57
CA GLU A 274 -25.21 19.81 15.25
C GLU A 274 -25.54 19.27 16.67
N ILE A 275 -24.93 18.11 17.04
CA ILE A 275 -25.19 17.46 18.33
C ILE A 275 -24.38 18.19 19.43
N PRO A 276 -25.02 18.74 20.46
CA PRO A 276 -24.31 19.40 21.55
C PRO A 276 -23.30 18.48 22.26
N GLY A 277 -22.08 18.98 22.49
CA GLY A 277 -21.02 18.23 23.15
C GLY A 277 -20.18 17.32 22.22
N VAL A 278 -20.54 17.18 20.96
CA VAL A 278 -19.71 16.48 19.97
C VAL A 278 -18.59 17.40 19.48
N ARG A 279 -17.37 16.88 19.47
CA ARG A 279 -16.21 17.53 18.88
C ARG A 279 -15.69 16.72 17.69
N LEU A 280 -15.62 17.36 16.55
CA LEU A 280 -15.15 16.74 15.30
C LEU A 280 -13.69 17.11 15.04
N TYR A 281 -12.95 16.15 14.48
CA TYR A 281 -11.54 16.30 14.12
C TYR A 281 -11.34 16.06 12.61
N GLY A 282 -10.37 16.75 12.03
CA GLY A 282 -10.07 16.71 10.61
C GLY A 282 -10.68 17.88 9.84
N ASP A 283 -10.37 17.95 8.55
CA ASP A 283 -10.89 18.97 7.64
C ASP A 283 -11.97 18.37 6.72
N PHE A 284 -13.22 18.71 6.99
CA PHE A 284 -14.36 18.28 6.17
C PHE A 284 -14.64 19.20 4.96
N THR A 285 -13.79 20.23 4.75
CA THR A 285 -13.88 21.13 3.60
C THR A 285 -12.85 20.81 2.50
N ALA A 286 -11.95 19.86 2.75
CA ALA A 286 -10.91 19.40 1.83
C ALA A 286 -11.17 17.95 1.38
N PRO A 287 -10.51 17.47 0.31
CA PRO A 287 -10.52 16.05 -0.05
C PRO A 287 -10.12 15.16 1.13
N ARG A 288 -10.88 14.09 1.34
CA ARG A 288 -10.69 13.20 2.48
C ARG A 288 -11.07 11.76 2.14
N ALA A 289 -10.48 10.81 2.85
CA ALA A 289 -11.00 9.45 2.89
C ALA A 289 -12.34 9.44 3.69
N PRO A 290 -13.27 8.52 3.40
CA PRO A 290 -14.60 8.45 4.01
C PRO A 290 -14.56 7.92 5.45
N ILE A 291 -13.66 8.47 6.26
CA ILE A 291 -13.46 8.13 7.67
C ILE A 291 -14.21 9.16 8.52
N VAL A 292 -15.09 8.68 9.37
CA VAL A 292 -15.95 9.48 10.23
C VAL A 292 -15.98 8.92 11.67
#